data_ca13188328c8a32f106bd607fa99d6f2
#
_entry.id   ca13188328c8a32f106bd607fa99d6f2
#
_cell.length_a   1.000
_cell.length_b   1.000
_cell.length_c   1.000
_cell.angle_alpha   90.00
_cell.angle_beta   90.00
_cell.angle_gamma   90.00
#
_symmetry.space_group_name_H-M   'P 1'
#
loop_
_entity.id
_entity.type
_entity.pdbx_description
1 polymer ?
#
loop_
_entity_poly.entity_id
_entity_poly.type
_entity_poly.pdbx_seq_one_letter_code
_entity_poly.pdbx_strand_id
1 'polypeptide(L)'
;MHKRILIISAVFPPEQVTSAYLNYDLAKALAKDYRVTVLRPKPTRPIGASFQDNWSDPDFETVLIDSYTHPESELIGRFKEARDFSRKAVEYLKAHKDEIDFVYNDGWQLFGLNIIAKACVRYNIPYVVPIQDIYPECLLTKSHIPGFAKKIINSILLPVDKYYQKNAYRVRTISEEMADYLSSTRKIDRNKYLVVNNWQNDDDFMNLPAAKESDKIVFEYVGSINVHANVDLMIKAFAEAAIPNSELRIYGGGNQKENCQQLVKDLGLTNVSFGFVSRKEIPTVQSDASVLILALPTGNGNLCLPSKLTSYLLSGRPVLASVDQDSSTKRILEGERCGKTVVPDDKEALVNGFKYFAELTSEEREKMGENSREYALKHLTRDVNLQKVVSTIKSILTKE
;
A
#
# COMPACT_ATOMS: atom_id res chain seq x y z
N MET A 1 18.85 -24.43 19.66
CA MET A 1 18.68 -22.99 19.94
C MET A 1 17.66 -22.44 18.95
N HIS A 2 16.77 -21.54 19.39
CA HIS A 2 15.87 -20.87 18.45
C HIS A 2 16.70 -19.92 17.59
N LYS A 3 16.52 -19.99 16.26
CA LYS A 3 17.18 -19.07 15.32
C LYS A 3 16.77 -17.63 15.62
N ARG A 4 17.70 -16.69 15.44
CA ARG A 4 17.50 -15.25 15.72
C ARG A 4 17.30 -14.47 14.44
N ILE A 5 16.18 -13.76 14.35
CA ILE A 5 15.80 -12.90 13.23
C ILE A 5 15.97 -11.45 13.65
N LEU A 6 16.66 -10.67 12.82
CA LEU A 6 16.77 -9.24 12.97
C LEU A 6 15.89 -8.53 11.93
N ILE A 7 14.93 -7.73 12.38
CA ILE A 7 14.14 -6.83 11.54
C ILE A 7 14.73 -5.43 11.68
N ILE A 8 15.23 -4.85 10.61
CA ILE A 8 15.71 -3.46 10.57
C ILE A 8 14.62 -2.64 9.90
N SER A 9 13.92 -1.82 10.68
CA SER A 9 12.76 -1.09 10.20
C SER A 9 12.97 0.42 10.32
N ALA A 10 12.87 1.13 9.20
CA ALA A 10 12.96 2.59 9.17
C ALA A 10 11.74 3.27 9.82
N VAL A 11 10.62 2.56 9.89
CA VAL A 11 9.35 3.05 10.45
C VAL A 11 8.70 1.90 11.22
N PHE A 12 8.39 2.11 12.50
CA PHE A 12 7.83 1.07 13.37
C PHE A 12 6.92 1.70 14.43
N PRO A 13 5.98 0.97 15.05
CA PRO A 13 5.22 1.51 16.18
C PRO A 13 6.14 2.10 17.26
N PRO A 14 5.69 3.20 17.91
CA PRO A 14 4.34 3.74 17.94
C PRO A 14 3.95 4.68 16.78
N GLU A 15 4.75 4.78 15.70
CA GLU A 15 4.37 5.57 14.52
C GLU A 15 3.09 5.01 13.87
N GLN A 16 2.14 5.90 13.57
CA GLN A 16 0.81 5.52 13.07
C GLN A 16 0.75 5.58 11.53
N VAL A 17 1.67 4.88 10.87
CA VAL A 17 1.74 4.79 9.41
C VAL A 17 1.63 3.32 8.96
N THR A 18 1.09 3.09 7.78
CA THR A 18 0.80 1.73 7.29
C THR A 18 2.04 0.82 7.30
N SER A 19 3.18 1.32 6.84
CA SER A 19 4.42 0.55 6.79
C SER A 19 4.91 0.10 8.18
N ALA A 20 4.65 0.88 9.24
CA ALA A 20 4.98 0.49 10.60
C ALA A 20 4.22 -0.77 11.04
N TYR A 21 2.94 -0.86 10.69
CA TYR A 21 2.11 -2.01 11.04
C TYR A 21 2.44 -3.27 10.22
N LEU A 22 2.90 -3.13 8.98
CA LEU A 22 3.37 -4.27 8.19
C LEU A 22 4.54 -4.99 8.87
N ASN A 23 5.52 -4.23 9.35
CA ASN A 23 6.68 -4.78 10.06
C ASN A 23 6.34 -5.27 11.47
N TYR A 24 5.39 -4.62 12.14
CA TYR A 24 4.88 -5.08 13.43
C TYR A 24 4.20 -6.44 13.32
N ASP A 25 3.26 -6.60 12.40
CA ASP A 25 2.56 -7.87 12.16
C ASP A 25 3.56 -8.99 11.81
N LEU A 26 4.58 -8.67 11.00
CA LEU A 26 5.64 -9.61 10.65
C LEU A 26 6.45 -10.02 11.90
N ALA A 27 6.84 -9.06 12.74
CA ALA A 27 7.58 -9.34 13.98
C ALA A 27 6.76 -10.24 14.91
N LYS A 28 5.48 -9.93 15.12
CA LYS A 28 4.54 -10.74 15.94
C LYS A 28 4.39 -12.16 15.40
N ALA A 29 4.25 -12.30 14.07
CA ALA A 29 4.08 -13.62 13.46
C ALA A 29 5.34 -14.49 13.57
N LEU A 30 6.53 -13.89 13.39
CA LEU A 30 7.82 -14.59 13.48
C LEU A 30 8.20 -14.91 14.93
N ALA A 31 7.82 -14.08 15.90
CA ALA A 31 8.13 -14.27 17.32
C ALA A 31 7.48 -15.52 17.92
N LYS A 32 6.46 -16.11 17.25
CA LYS A 32 5.87 -17.39 17.67
C LYS A 32 6.85 -18.56 17.60
N ASP A 33 7.81 -18.52 16.67
CA ASP A 33 8.71 -19.64 16.40
C ASP A 33 10.20 -19.28 16.54
N TYR A 34 10.53 -17.99 16.54
CA TYR A 34 11.91 -17.49 16.50
C TYR A 34 12.17 -16.42 17.55
N ARG A 35 13.44 -16.21 17.91
CA ARG A 35 13.83 -15.03 18.66
C ARG A 35 13.91 -13.83 17.72
N VAL A 36 13.03 -12.86 17.88
CA VAL A 36 12.95 -11.68 17.01
C VAL A 36 13.49 -10.45 17.75
N THR A 37 14.35 -9.71 17.07
CA THR A 37 14.81 -8.38 17.51
C THR A 37 14.49 -7.37 16.41
N VAL A 38 13.87 -6.24 16.79
CA VAL A 38 13.53 -5.14 15.87
C VAL A 38 14.41 -3.93 16.17
N LEU A 39 15.18 -3.47 15.17
CA LEU A 39 15.87 -2.18 15.24
C LEU A 39 15.00 -1.09 14.62
N ARG A 40 14.77 -0.03 15.36
CA ARG A 40 13.99 1.13 14.89
C ARG A 40 14.61 2.46 15.30
N PRO A 41 14.43 3.55 14.55
CA PRO A 41 14.79 4.91 15.00
C PRO A 41 13.75 5.44 16.00
N LYS A 42 14.01 6.64 16.53
CA LYS A 42 13.00 7.42 17.28
C LYS A 42 11.78 7.70 16.39
N PRO A 43 10.55 7.55 16.92
CA PRO A 43 9.34 7.80 16.15
C PRO A 43 9.17 9.29 15.84
N THR A 44 8.78 9.63 14.61
CA THR A 44 8.62 11.02 14.15
C THR A 44 7.36 11.25 13.33
N ARG A 45 6.59 10.21 13.00
CA ARG A 45 5.45 10.27 12.06
C ARG A 45 4.15 9.76 12.67
N PRO A 46 3.02 10.51 12.50
CA PRO A 46 2.91 11.78 11.75
C PRO A 46 3.55 12.96 12.49
N ILE A 47 3.95 13.99 11.72
CA ILE A 47 4.55 15.22 12.27
C ILE A 47 3.59 15.86 13.27
N GLY A 48 4.11 16.29 14.41
CA GLY A 48 3.31 16.92 15.47
C GLY A 48 2.65 15.93 16.45
N ALA A 49 2.75 14.62 16.21
CA ALA A 49 2.33 13.62 17.20
C ALA A 49 3.35 13.49 18.33
N SER A 50 2.87 13.27 19.55
CA SER A 50 3.71 12.89 20.68
C SER A 50 3.77 11.38 20.80
N PHE A 51 4.95 10.83 21.02
CA PHE A 51 5.18 9.40 21.12
C PHE A 51 5.77 9.03 22.47
N GLN A 52 5.47 7.81 22.93
CA GLN A 52 6.13 7.24 24.10
C GLN A 52 7.48 6.64 23.67
N ASP A 53 8.56 7.12 24.27
CA ASP A 53 9.92 6.66 23.93
C ASP A 53 10.17 5.19 24.33
N ASN A 54 9.50 4.71 25.36
CA ASN A 54 9.64 3.35 25.92
C ASN A 54 8.63 2.33 25.34
N TRP A 55 8.09 2.58 24.14
CA TRP A 55 7.20 1.63 23.50
C TRP A 55 7.93 0.29 23.26
N SER A 56 7.34 -0.80 23.69
CA SER A 56 7.84 -2.16 23.52
C SER A 56 6.67 -3.13 23.36
N ASP A 57 6.96 -4.33 22.87
CA ASP A 57 6.01 -5.45 22.78
C ASP A 57 6.57 -6.64 23.55
N PRO A 58 5.76 -7.40 24.31
CA PRO A 58 6.24 -8.51 25.13
C PRO A 58 6.73 -9.72 24.31
N ASP A 59 6.32 -9.85 23.04
CA ASP A 59 6.61 -11.04 22.24
C ASP A 59 7.99 -10.97 21.55
N PHE A 60 8.58 -9.78 21.42
CA PHE A 60 9.88 -9.60 20.76
C PHE A 60 10.67 -8.43 21.33
N GLU A 61 11.98 -8.50 21.14
CA GLU A 61 12.89 -7.46 21.58
C GLU A 61 12.83 -6.25 20.64
N THR A 62 12.74 -5.03 21.20
CA THR A 62 12.82 -3.78 20.42
C THR A 62 14.03 -2.99 20.86
N VAL A 63 14.89 -2.64 19.93
CA VAL A 63 16.09 -1.84 20.17
C VAL A 63 15.94 -0.48 19.48
N LEU A 64 15.88 0.57 20.29
CA LEU A 64 15.84 1.95 19.82
C LEU A 64 17.24 2.40 19.40
N ILE A 65 17.40 2.74 18.14
CA ILE A 65 18.64 3.28 17.60
C ILE A 65 18.61 4.82 17.73
N ASP A 66 19.50 5.37 18.54
CA ASP A 66 19.64 6.82 18.66
C ASP A 66 20.32 7.38 17.42
N SER A 67 19.56 7.63 16.39
CA SER A 67 19.99 8.13 15.10
C SER A 67 19.36 9.47 14.78
N TYR A 68 19.99 10.20 13.87
CA TYR A 68 19.42 11.41 13.31
C TYR A 68 18.07 11.10 12.65
N THR A 69 17.06 11.91 12.96
CA THR A 69 15.71 11.79 12.39
C THR A 69 15.31 13.08 11.67
N HIS A 70 14.57 12.93 10.58
CA HIS A 70 14.08 14.06 9.78
C HIS A 70 12.63 13.81 9.36
N PRO A 71 11.64 14.34 10.10
CA PRO A 71 10.23 14.08 9.82
C PRO A 71 9.74 14.65 8.49
N GLU A 72 10.37 15.72 8.01
CA GLU A 72 10.01 16.39 6.76
C GLU A 72 10.47 15.62 5.53
N SER A 73 9.88 15.93 4.35
CA SER A 73 10.18 15.21 3.11
C SER A 73 11.32 15.83 2.28
N GLU A 74 12.25 16.51 2.92
CA GLU A 74 13.41 17.12 2.28
C GLU A 74 14.49 16.07 1.93
N LEU A 75 15.01 16.12 0.72
CA LEU A 75 15.95 15.10 0.20
C LEU A 75 17.24 14.98 1.03
N ILE A 76 17.83 16.11 1.42
CA ILE A 76 19.10 16.11 2.16
C ILE A 76 18.91 15.57 3.59
N GLY A 77 17.84 16.00 4.26
CA GLY A 77 17.47 15.50 5.58
C GLY A 77 17.21 13.99 5.56
N ARG A 78 16.44 13.52 4.58
CA ARG A 78 16.16 12.09 4.38
C ARG A 78 17.41 11.28 4.07
N PHE A 79 18.33 11.82 3.29
CA PHE A 79 19.60 11.14 3.02
C PHE A 79 20.46 11.01 4.30
N LYS A 80 20.54 12.06 5.12
CA LYS A 80 21.26 12.02 6.41
C LYS A 80 20.62 11.01 7.36
N GLU A 81 19.29 11.02 7.48
CA GLU A 81 18.51 10.07 8.28
C GLU A 81 18.78 8.62 7.84
N ALA A 82 18.65 8.35 6.54
CA ALA A 82 18.92 7.04 5.97
C ALA A 82 20.34 6.52 6.26
N ARG A 83 21.33 7.42 6.09
CA ARG A 83 22.74 7.08 6.29
C ARG A 83 23.06 6.83 7.78
N ASP A 84 22.61 7.71 8.68
CA ASP A 84 22.96 7.59 10.11
C ASP A 84 22.30 6.37 10.74
N PHE A 85 20.98 6.21 10.55
CA PHE A 85 20.28 5.01 11.03
C PHE A 85 20.90 3.72 10.52
N SER A 86 21.15 3.63 9.22
CA SER A 86 21.66 2.39 8.63
C SER A 86 23.09 2.07 9.06
N ARG A 87 23.95 3.09 9.30
CA ARG A 87 25.30 2.85 9.84
C ARG A 87 25.23 2.30 11.25
N LYS A 88 24.41 2.88 12.12
CA LYS A 88 24.22 2.40 13.50
C LYS A 88 23.55 1.01 13.54
N ALA A 89 22.62 0.75 12.64
CA ALA A 89 22.07 -0.60 12.49
C ALA A 89 23.15 -1.63 12.06
N VAL A 90 24.08 -1.23 11.19
CA VAL A 90 25.24 -2.08 10.80
C VAL A 90 26.20 -2.27 11.97
N GLU A 91 26.42 -1.28 12.83
CA GLU A 91 27.21 -1.44 14.05
C GLU A 91 26.60 -2.50 14.99
N TYR A 92 25.28 -2.43 15.18
CA TYR A 92 24.55 -3.46 15.92
C TYR A 92 24.68 -4.85 15.28
N LEU A 93 24.44 -4.93 13.95
CA LEU A 93 24.58 -6.18 13.20
C LEU A 93 26.00 -6.77 13.33
N LYS A 94 27.04 -5.93 13.26
CA LYS A 94 28.44 -6.34 13.44
C LYS A 94 28.68 -6.91 14.83
N ALA A 95 28.15 -6.28 15.88
CA ALA A 95 28.32 -6.73 17.26
C ALA A 95 27.65 -8.08 17.55
N HIS A 96 26.57 -8.41 16.82
CA HIS A 96 25.76 -9.62 17.03
C HIS A 96 25.76 -10.59 15.85
N LYS A 97 26.72 -10.44 14.90
CA LYS A 97 26.74 -11.18 13.62
C LYS A 97 26.76 -12.70 13.77
N ASP A 98 27.32 -13.20 14.86
CA ASP A 98 27.45 -14.65 15.15
C ASP A 98 26.18 -15.21 15.81
N GLU A 99 25.22 -14.36 16.16
CA GLU A 99 23.95 -14.73 16.78
C GLU A 99 22.76 -14.55 15.82
N ILE A 100 22.91 -13.80 14.73
CA ILE A 100 21.83 -13.45 13.80
C ILE A 100 21.86 -14.39 12.61
N ASP A 101 20.80 -15.17 12.45
CA ASP A 101 20.64 -16.14 11.36
C ASP A 101 20.00 -15.51 10.11
N PHE A 102 19.27 -14.41 10.26
CA PHE A 102 18.52 -13.80 9.16
C PHE A 102 18.22 -12.31 9.41
N VAL A 103 18.21 -11.53 8.32
CA VAL A 103 17.83 -10.10 8.36
C VAL A 103 16.64 -9.83 7.45
N TYR A 104 15.58 -9.20 7.99
CA TYR A 104 14.56 -8.52 7.19
C TYR A 104 14.94 -7.05 7.07
N ASN A 105 15.38 -6.63 5.89
CA ASN A 105 15.95 -5.30 5.66
C ASN A 105 14.89 -4.35 5.10
N ASP A 106 14.12 -3.71 5.97
CA ASP A 106 13.18 -2.62 5.63
C ASP A 106 13.70 -1.26 6.16
N GLY A 107 14.97 -1.02 5.91
CA GLY A 107 15.62 0.27 6.15
C GLY A 107 15.13 1.36 5.19
N TRP A 108 15.70 2.56 5.32
CA TRP A 108 15.41 3.65 4.39
C TRP A 108 15.80 3.28 2.95
N GLN A 109 14.91 3.61 2.02
CA GLN A 109 15.06 3.27 0.61
C GLN A 109 16.39 3.68 0.01
N LEU A 110 16.82 2.96 -1.01
CA LEU A 110 18.02 3.14 -1.80
C LEU A 110 19.31 3.02 -0.96
N PHE A 111 19.78 4.12 -0.34
CA PHE A 111 21.06 4.15 0.36
C PHE A 111 21.06 3.35 1.67
N GLY A 112 19.97 3.45 2.43
CA GLY A 112 19.82 2.71 3.68
C GLY A 112 19.81 1.20 3.44
N LEU A 113 18.96 0.75 2.53
CA LEU A 113 18.89 -0.67 2.12
C LEU A 113 20.24 -1.18 1.64
N ASN A 114 20.99 -0.37 0.86
CA ASN A 114 22.30 -0.78 0.32
C ASN A 114 23.37 -0.88 1.41
N ILE A 115 23.41 0.04 2.38
CA ILE A 115 24.38 0.00 3.49
C ILE A 115 24.19 -1.29 4.29
N ILE A 116 22.95 -1.62 4.64
CA ILE A 116 22.61 -2.83 5.41
C ILE A 116 22.89 -4.09 4.57
N ALA A 117 22.51 -4.12 3.30
CA ALA A 117 22.76 -5.24 2.41
C ALA A 117 24.25 -5.57 2.26
N LYS A 118 25.11 -4.55 2.16
CA LYS A 118 26.56 -4.74 2.12
C LYS A 118 27.10 -5.41 3.40
N ALA A 119 26.55 -5.08 4.55
CA ALA A 119 26.90 -5.71 5.80
C ALA A 119 26.42 -7.18 5.85
N CYS A 120 25.18 -7.45 5.42
CA CYS A 120 24.65 -8.80 5.33
C CYS A 120 25.52 -9.69 4.42
N VAL A 121 25.89 -9.19 3.24
CA VAL A 121 26.80 -9.91 2.32
C VAL A 121 28.16 -10.14 2.96
N ARG A 122 28.73 -9.12 3.63
CA ARG A 122 30.05 -9.23 4.27
C ARG A 122 30.08 -10.27 5.38
N TYR A 123 28.99 -10.40 6.14
CA TYR A 123 28.88 -11.34 7.27
C TYR A 123 28.21 -12.65 6.90
N ASN A 124 27.91 -12.83 5.61
CA ASN A 124 27.27 -14.05 5.07
C ASN A 124 25.90 -14.35 5.71
N ILE A 125 25.14 -13.30 6.05
CA ILE A 125 23.81 -13.41 6.64
C ILE A 125 22.75 -13.27 5.53
N PRO A 126 21.85 -14.24 5.33
CA PRO A 126 20.78 -14.14 4.35
C PRO A 126 19.79 -13.03 4.72
N TYR A 127 19.26 -12.33 3.72
CA TYR A 127 18.29 -11.29 3.96
C TYR A 127 17.20 -11.22 2.88
N VAL A 128 16.04 -10.70 3.29
CA VAL A 128 14.95 -10.29 2.42
C VAL A 128 14.82 -8.77 2.46
N VAL A 129 14.50 -8.16 1.32
CA VAL A 129 14.26 -6.73 1.20
C VAL A 129 12.87 -6.46 0.61
N PRO A 130 11.99 -5.71 1.30
CA PRO A 130 10.74 -5.24 0.72
C PRO A 130 10.97 -3.97 -0.12
N ILE A 131 10.36 -3.93 -1.30
CA ILE A 131 10.32 -2.76 -2.18
C ILE A 131 8.89 -2.28 -2.26
N GLN A 132 8.66 -1.06 -1.76
CA GLN A 132 7.34 -0.41 -1.76
C GLN A 132 7.25 0.68 -2.83
N ASP A 133 8.37 1.35 -3.11
CA ASP A 133 8.54 2.36 -4.14
C ASP A 133 9.74 2.01 -5.01
N ILE A 134 9.63 2.25 -6.32
CA ILE A 134 10.71 1.96 -7.26
C ILE A 134 11.68 3.14 -7.32
N TYR A 135 12.86 2.95 -6.78
CA TYR A 135 13.97 3.91 -6.84
C TYR A 135 15.00 3.46 -7.88
N PRO A 136 15.63 4.43 -8.61
CA PRO A 136 15.52 5.89 -8.47
C PRO A 136 14.33 6.53 -9.19
N GLU A 137 13.50 5.78 -9.90
CA GLU A 137 12.43 6.28 -10.76
C GLU A 137 11.47 7.20 -9.99
N CYS A 138 11.02 6.80 -8.81
CA CYS A 138 10.13 7.59 -7.95
C CYS A 138 10.73 8.96 -7.60
N LEU A 139 12.04 9.02 -7.32
CA LEU A 139 12.75 10.27 -7.05
C LEU A 139 12.81 11.17 -8.28
N LEU A 140 13.09 10.58 -9.45
CA LEU A 140 13.28 11.31 -10.70
C LEU A 140 11.97 11.83 -11.29
N THR A 141 10.85 11.12 -11.08
CA THR A 141 9.53 11.53 -11.55
C THR A 141 9.03 12.77 -10.81
N LYS A 142 9.22 12.82 -9.50
CA LYS A 142 8.77 13.93 -8.64
C LYS A 142 9.66 15.19 -8.71
N SER A 143 10.80 15.14 -9.40
CA SER A 143 11.76 16.23 -9.46
C SER A 143 11.62 17.06 -10.75
N HIS A 144 11.80 18.38 -10.65
CA HIS A 144 11.87 19.32 -11.79
C HIS A 144 13.25 19.31 -12.47
N ILE A 145 13.98 18.20 -12.41
CA ILE A 145 15.32 18.04 -12.96
C ILE A 145 15.25 17.90 -14.49
N PRO A 146 16.12 18.57 -15.25
CA PRO A 146 16.19 18.41 -16.70
C PRO A 146 16.47 16.96 -17.14
N GLY A 147 15.92 16.52 -18.28
CA GLY A 147 15.97 15.12 -18.71
C GLY A 147 17.38 14.52 -18.84
N PHE A 148 18.38 15.32 -19.27
CA PHE A 148 19.76 14.86 -19.34
C PHE A 148 20.35 14.57 -17.93
N ALA A 149 20.05 15.44 -16.96
CA ALA A 149 20.50 15.26 -15.57
C ALA A 149 19.78 14.06 -14.92
N LYS A 150 18.52 13.80 -15.23
CA LYS A 150 17.81 12.57 -14.80
C LYS A 150 18.55 11.32 -15.27
N LYS A 151 19.02 11.28 -16.53
CA LYS A 151 19.80 10.13 -17.05
C LYS A 151 21.10 9.91 -16.29
N ILE A 152 21.82 10.99 -15.96
CA ILE A 152 23.07 10.92 -15.18
C ILE A 152 22.78 10.40 -13.77
N ILE A 153 21.81 10.98 -13.08
CA ILE A 153 21.42 10.56 -11.72
C ILE A 153 20.99 9.09 -11.74
N ASN A 154 20.17 8.69 -12.71
CA ASN A 154 19.74 7.29 -12.83
C ASN A 154 20.94 6.35 -13.02
N SER A 155 21.93 6.70 -13.86
CA SER A 155 23.12 5.86 -14.08
C SER A 155 23.97 5.68 -12.82
N ILE A 156 23.94 6.63 -11.89
CA ILE A 156 24.64 6.56 -10.60
C ILE A 156 23.84 5.75 -9.57
N LEU A 157 22.52 5.96 -9.51
CA LEU A 157 21.67 5.37 -8.47
C LEU A 157 21.18 3.95 -8.80
N LEU A 158 20.99 3.63 -10.08
CA LEU A 158 20.53 2.31 -10.51
C LEU A 158 21.44 1.16 -10.07
N PRO A 159 22.79 1.28 -10.13
CA PRO A 159 23.68 0.26 -9.57
C PRO A 159 23.52 0.04 -8.06
N VAL A 160 23.19 1.11 -7.31
CA VAL A 160 22.93 1.04 -5.86
C VAL A 160 21.67 0.23 -5.60
N ASP A 161 20.59 0.54 -6.33
CA ASP A 161 19.30 -0.17 -6.25
C ASP A 161 19.48 -1.65 -6.66
N LYS A 162 20.15 -1.89 -7.76
CA LYS A 162 20.43 -3.25 -8.25
C LYS A 162 21.23 -4.09 -7.26
N TYR A 163 22.20 -3.50 -6.55
CA TYR A 163 23.09 -4.24 -5.66
C TYR A 163 22.32 -4.96 -4.55
N TYR A 164 21.48 -4.25 -3.79
CA TYR A 164 20.78 -4.87 -2.66
C TYR A 164 19.69 -5.85 -3.11
N GLN A 165 19.07 -5.63 -4.28
CA GLN A 165 18.12 -6.58 -4.85
C GLN A 165 18.82 -7.86 -5.35
N LYS A 166 19.94 -7.72 -6.06
CA LYS A 166 20.68 -8.87 -6.60
C LYS A 166 21.19 -9.79 -5.51
N ASN A 167 21.67 -9.25 -4.40
CA ASN A 167 22.28 -10.02 -3.31
C ASN A 167 21.26 -10.49 -2.26
N ALA A 168 20.03 -9.98 -2.24
CA ALA A 168 18.98 -10.49 -1.37
C ALA A 168 18.66 -11.96 -1.68
N TYR A 169 18.21 -12.71 -0.68
CA TYR A 169 17.68 -14.06 -0.90
C TYR A 169 16.35 -13.99 -1.67
N ARG A 170 15.46 -13.09 -1.25
CA ARG A 170 14.23 -12.70 -1.96
C ARG A 170 14.04 -11.19 -1.90
N VAL A 171 13.38 -10.67 -2.92
CA VAL A 171 12.89 -9.28 -2.97
C VAL A 171 11.38 -9.33 -2.90
N ARG A 172 10.78 -8.77 -1.85
CA ARG A 172 9.34 -8.63 -1.75
C ARG A 172 8.88 -7.42 -2.55
N THR A 173 7.93 -7.59 -3.45
CA THR A 173 7.24 -6.52 -4.20
C THR A 173 5.76 -6.52 -3.87
N ILE A 174 5.07 -5.43 -4.17
CA ILE A 174 3.66 -5.25 -3.83
C ILE A 174 2.71 -5.58 -4.98
N SER A 175 3.23 -5.82 -6.19
CA SER A 175 2.43 -6.24 -7.35
C SER A 175 3.27 -7.05 -8.35
N GLU A 176 2.60 -7.77 -9.25
CA GLU A 176 3.24 -8.50 -10.35
C GLU A 176 3.93 -7.54 -11.31
N GLU A 177 3.27 -6.42 -11.64
CA GLU A 177 3.81 -5.39 -12.53
C GLU A 177 5.11 -4.79 -11.98
N MET A 178 5.16 -4.52 -10.67
CA MET A 178 6.38 -4.05 -10.02
C MET A 178 7.50 -5.10 -10.12
N ALA A 179 7.18 -6.36 -9.89
CA ALA A 179 8.14 -7.45 -9.97
C ALA A 179 8.68 -7.64 -11.41
N ASP A 180 7.81 -7.56 -12.40
CA ASP A 180 8.19 -7.68 -13.83
C ASP A 180 9.02 -6.48 -14.27
N TYR A 181 8.64 -5.27 -13.86
CA TYR A 181 9.40 -4.05 -14.13
C TYR A 181 10.79 -4.10 -13.51
N LEU A 182 10.91 -4.46 -12.23
CA LEU A 182 12.20 -4.57 -11.55
C LEU A 182 13.06 -5.68 -12.15
N SER A 183 12.48 -6.84 -12.44
CA SER A 183 13.18 -7.95 -13.08
C SER A 183 13.81 -7.52 -14.41
N SER A 184 13.01 -6.90 -15.29
CA SER A 184 13.44 -6.49 -16.63
C SER A 184 14.49 -5.37 -16.60
N THR A 185 14.25 -4.33 -15.78
CA THR A 185 15.11 -3.14 -15.73
C THR A 185 16.40 -3.37 -14.94
N ARG A 186 16.37 -4.20 -13.88
CA ARG A 186 17.55 -4.56 -13.08
C ARG A 186 18.29 -5.77 -13.64
N LYS A 187 17.69 -6.49 -14.58
CA LYS A 187 18.22 -7.76 -15.15
C LYS A 187 18.51 -8.76 -14.02
N ILE A 188 17.51 -9.01 -13.20
CA ILE A 188 17.51 -9.96 -12.08
C ILE A 188 16.42 -10.99 -12.38
N ASP A 189 16.70 -12.28 -12.09
CA ASP A 189 15.73 -13.36 -12.31
C ASP A 189 14.37 -13.03 -11.65
N ARG A 190 13.28 -13.18 -12.42
CA ARG A 190 11.91 -12.95 -11.96
C ARG A 190 11.55 -13.78 -10.73
N ASN A 191 12.07 -15.00 -10.65
CA ASN A 191 11.84 -15.89 -9.51
C ASN A 191 12.40 -15.37 -8.19
N LYS A 192 13.29 -14.37 -8.21
CA LYS A 192 13.80 -13.72 -7.02
C LYS A 192 12.77 -12.81 -6.37
N TYR A 193 11.79 -12.36 -7.13
CA TYR A 193 10.75 -11.47 -6.67
C TYR A 193 9.55 -12.24 -6.13
N LEU A 194 9.21 -11.96 -4.87
CA LEU A 194 8.03 -12.48 -4.18
C LEU A 194 6.96 -11.40 -4.17
N VAL A 195 5.83 -11.65 -4.82
CA VAL A 195 4.72 -10.71 -4.83
C VAL A 195 3.84 -10.93 -3.60
N VAL A 196 3.80 -9.90 -2.77
CA VAL A 196 3.00 -9.85 -1.54
C VAL A 196 2.38 -8.47 -1.42
N ASN A 197 1.08 -8.38 -1.57
CA ASN A 197 0.36 -7.12 -1.42
C ASN A 197 0.54 -6.56 -0.01
N ASN A 198 0.55 -5.23 0.10
CA ASN A 198 0.46 -4.60 1.40
C ASN A 198 -0.90 -4.88 1.99
N TRP A 199 -0.92 -5.31 3.24
CA TRP A 199 -2.14 -5.57 4.00
C TRP A 199 -2.47 -4.43 4.95
N GLN A 200 -3.67 -4.45 5.45
CA GLN A 200 -4.15 -3.56 6.50
C GLN A 200 -4.83 -4.41 7.58
N ASN A 201 -5.21 -3.81 8.69
CA ASN A 201 -6.11 -4.50 9.61
C ASN A 201 -7.45 -4.71 8.92
N ASP A 202 -7.79 -5.96 8.68
CA ASP A 202 -8.98 -6.43 7.98
C ASP A 202 -9.97 -7.16 8.91
N ASP A 203 -9.69 -7.19 10.22
CA ASP A 203 -10.54 -7.89 11.21
C ASP A 203 -11.99 -7.40 11.16
N ASP A 204 -12.21 -6.09 11.01
CA ASP A 204 -13.54 -5.48 10.95
C ASP A 204 -14.32 -5.86 9.66
N PHE A 205 -13.61 -6.34 8.63
CA PHE A 205 -14.23 -6.83 7.37
C PHE A 205 -14.59 -8.31 7.41
N MET A 206 -14.13 -9.08 8.41
CA MET A 206 -14.38 -10.53 8.43
C MET A 206 -15.85 -10.85 8.73
N ASN A 207 -16.51 -10.06 9.58
CA ASN A 207 -17.89 -10.25 10.02
C ASN A 207 -18.76 -9.06 9.60
N LEU A 208 -18.96 -8.88 8.30
CA LEU A 208 -19.84 -7.83 7.80
C LEU A 208 -21.30 -8.15 8.11
N PRO A 209 -22.10 -7.15 8.51
CA PRO A 209 -23.56 -7.31 8.59
C PRO A 209 -24.14 -7.56 7.19
N ALA A 210 -25.33 -8.15 7.14
CA ALA A 210 -26.06 -8.20 5.88
C ALA A 210 -26.26 -6.77 5.36
N ALA A 211 -26.10 -6.61 4.04
CA ALA A 211 -26.34 -5.32 3.40
C ALA A 211 -27.76 -4.85 3.64
N LYS A 212 -27.94 -3.55 3.84
CA LYS A 212 -29.28 -2.97 3.93
C LYS A 212 -29.93 -3.00 2.56
N GLU A 213 -31.12 -3.52 2.50
CA GLU A 213 -31.95 -3.39 1.29
C GLU A 213 -32.19 -1.90 1.01
N SER A 214 -32.01 -1.51 -0.23
CA SER A 214 -32.26 -0.15 -0.71
C SER A 214 -32.97 -0.21 -2.06
N ASP A 215 -34.06 0.53 -2.16
CA ASP A 215 -34.75 0.72 -3.44
C ASP A 215 -33.92 1.60 -4.40
N LYS A 216 -32.88 2.25 -3.91
CA LYS A 216 -31.99 3.12 -4.69
C LYS A 216 -30.69 2.42 -5.04
N ILE A 217 -30.15 2.75 -6.19
CA ILE A 217 -28.76 2.41 -6.52
C ILE A 217 -27.83 3.38 -5.80
N VAL A 218 -27.07 2.87 -4.85
CA VAL A 218 -26.15 3.66 -4.04
C VAL A 218 -24.75 3.53 -4.60
N PHE A 219 -24.24 4.60 -5.18
CA PHE A 219 -22.84 4.76 -5.54
C PHE A 219 -22.09 5.40 -4.38
N GLU A 220 -20.92 4.86 -4.01
CA GLU A 220 -20.23 5.34 -2.82
C GLU A 220 -18.72 5.48 -3.03
N TYR A 221 -18.20 6.59 -2.52
CA TYR A 221 -16.77 6.87 -2.43
C TYR A 221 -16.38 7.04 -0.96
N VAL A 222 -15.37 6.30 -0.50
CA VAL A 222 -14.79 6.43 0.84
C VAL A 222 -13.31 6.76 0.74
N GLY A 223 -12.90 7.96 1.17
CA GLY A 223 -11.49 8.31 1.19
C GLY A 223 -11.20 9.81 1.20
N SER A 224 -9.91 10.14 1.07
CA SER A 224 -9.45 11.53 1.04
C SER A 224 -10.00 12.27 -0.18
N ILE A 225 -10.57 13.46 0.03
CA ILE A 225 -11.10 14.36 -1.00
C ILE A 225 -10.03 15.40 -1.34
N ASN A 226 -9.13 15.04 -2.23
CA ASN A 226 -8.01 15.87 -2.68
C ASN A 226 -7.92 15.89 -4.21
N VAL A 227 -7.01 16.67 -4.77
CA VAL A 227 -6.83 16.82 -6.22
C VAL A 227 -6.50 15.49 -6.96
N HIS A 228 -5.97 14.49 -6.25
CA HIS A 228 -5.64 13.19 -6.83
C HIS A 228 -6.78 12.16 -6.73
N ALA A 229 -7.90 12.55 -6.14
CA ALA A 229 -9.06 11.66 -5.96
C ALA A 229 -10.14 11.87 -7.02
N ASN A 230 -10.01 12.90 -7.86
CA ASN A 230 -10.94 13.23 -8.97
C ASN A 230 -12.44 13.24 -8.56
N VAL A 231 -12.73 13.65 -7.31
CA VAL A 231 -14.10 13.61 -6.76
C VAL A 231 -15.01 14.61 -7.49
N ASP A 232 -14.48 15.75 -7.92
CA ASP A 232 -15.22 16.72 -8.73
C ASP A 232 -15.63 16.17 -10.11
N LEU A 233 -14.73 15.40 -10.76
CA LEU A 233 -15.03 14.70 -12.01
C LEU A 233 -16.11 13.63 -11.80
N MET A 234 -16.04 12.89 -10.70
CA MET A 234 -17.02 11.89 -10.30
C MET A 234 -18.42 12.53 -10.11
N ILE A 235 -18.51 13.67 -9.42
CA ILE A 235 -19.78 14.41 -9.21
C ILE A 235 -20.35 14.88 -10.57
N LYS A 236 -19.53 15.45 -11.43
CA LYS A 236 -19.96 15.90 -12.77
C LYS A 236 -20.46 14.74 -13.63
N ALA A 237 -19.76 13.62 -13.60
CA ALA A 237 -20.15 12.42 -14.35
C ALA A 237 -21.44 11.79 -13.81
N PHE A 238 -21.60 11.72 -12.48
CA PHE A 238 -22.83 11.23 -11.86
C PHE A 238 -24.04 12.11 -12.20
N ALA A 239 -23.87 13.45 -12.15
CA ALA A 239 -24.92 14.39 -12.56
C ALA A 239 -25.33 14.19 -14.03
N GLU A 240 -24.37 14.04 -14.95
CA GLU A 240 -24.65 13.86 -16.37
C GLU A 240 -25.22 12.47 -16.69
N ALA A 241 -24.86 11.45 -15.92
CA ALA A 241 -25.42 10.10 -16.07
C ALA A 241 -26.93 10.09 -15.83
N ALA A 242 -27.45 11.00 -14.99
CA ALA A 242 -28.87 11.23 -14.71
C ALA A 242 -29.67 9.95 -14.41
N ILE A 243 -29.13 9.08 -13.58
CA ILE A 243 -29.70 7.76 -13.28
C ILE A 243 -30.91 7.93 -12.35
N PRO A 244 -32.10 7.49 -12.75
CA PRO A 244 -33.27 7.52 -11.88
C PRO A 244 -33.05 6.68 -10.60
N ASN A 245 -33.65 7.11 -9.51
CA ASN A 245 -33.62 6.39 -8.24
C ASN A 245 -32.20 5.99 -7.77
N SER A 246 -31.24 6.93 -7.89
CA SER A 246 -29.86 6.74 -7.49
C SER A 246 -29.36 7.81 -6.55
N GLU A 247 -28.33 7.51 -5.79
CA GLU A 247 -27.64 8.49 -4.96
C GLU A 247 -26.12 8.26 -4.98
N LEU A 248 -25.37 9.35 -4.79
CA LEU A 248 -23.92 9.33 -4.64
C LEU A 248 -23.56 9.75 -3.20
N ARG A 249 -22.93 8.86 -2.46
CA ARG A 249 -22.43 9.11 -1.11
C ARG A 249 -20.91 9.31 -1.14
N ILE A 250 -20.43 10.39 -0.54
CA ILE A 250 -19.01 10.74 -0.49
C ILE A 250 -18.59 10.88 0.96
N TYR A 251 -17.81 9.93 1.44
CA TYR A 251 -17.30 9.91 2.81
C TYR A 251 -15.83 10.25 2.87
N GLY A 252 -15.49 11.27 3.65
CA GLY A 252 -14.11 11.65 3.90
C GLY A 252 -13.89 13.13 4.15
N GLY A 253 -12.61 13.47 4.25
CA GLY A 253 -12.12 14.83 4.39
C GLY A 253 -11.00 15.11 3.39
N GLY A 254 -10.62 16.38 3.27
CA GLY A 254 -9.53 16.81 2.39
C GLY A 254 -9.72 18.22 1.87
N ASN A 255 -8.68 18.76 1.26
CA ASN A 255 -8.62 20.16 0.82
C ASN A 255 -9.55 20.52 -0.36
N GLN A 256 -10.17 19.54 -0.99
CA GLN A 256 -11.15 19.76 -2.07
C GLN A 256 -12.61 19.56 -1.63
N LYS A 257 -12.85 19.21 -0.34
CA LYS A 257 -14.22 18.91 0.13
C LYS A 257 -15.17 20.08 -0.06
N GLU A 258 -14.77 21.28 0.32
CA GLU A 258 -15.61 22.49 0.22
C GLU A 258 -15.92 22.82 -1.26
N ASN A 259 -14.91 22.71 -2.14
CA ASN A 259 -15.10 22.90 -3.58
C ASN A 259 -16.08 21.89 -4.18
N CYS A 260 -16.00 20.63 -3.78
CA CYS A 260 -16.91 19.58 -4.21
C CYS A 260 -18.33 19.81 -3.68
N GLN A 261 -18.49 20.28 -2.44
CA GLN A 261 -19.80 20.64 -1.88
C GLN A 261 -20.44 21.84 -2.59
N GLN A 262 -19.63 22.84 -2.95
CA GLN A 262 -20.10 23.96 -3.74
C GLN A 262 -20.52 23.51 -5.14
N LEU A 263 -19.74 22.65 -5.80
CA LEU A 263 -20.09 22.08 -7.09
C LEU A 263 -21.44 21.36 -7.10
N VAL A 264 -21.76 20.60 -6.03
CA VAL A 264 -23.06 19.91 -5.88
C VAL A 264 -24.21 20.93 -5.81
N LYS A 265 -24.03 22.05 -5.10
CA LYS A 265 -25.02 23.14 -5.04
C LYS A 265 -25.19 23.82 -6.40
N ASP A 266 -24.09 24.14 -7.07
CA ASP A 266 -24.09 24.82 -8.38
C ASP A 266 -24.79 23.98 -9.46
N LEU A 267 -24.66 22.65 -9.37
CA LEU A 267 -25.35 21.70 -10.25
C LEU A 267 -26.79 21.37 -9.81
N GLY A 268 -27.26 21.90 -8.68
CA GLY A 268 -28.60 21.66 -8.15
C GLY A 268 -28.90 20.21 -7.77
N LEU A 269 -27.87 19.44 -7.41
CA LEU A 269 -28.02 18.01 -7.10
C LEU A 269 -28.57 17.80 -5.70
N THR A 270 -29.67 17.05 -5.59
CA THR A 270 -30.31 16.70 -4.30
C THR A 270 -29.99 15.27 -3.85
N ASN A 271 -29.37 14.47 -4.71
CA ASN A 271 -29.05 13.06 -4.49
C ASN A 271 -27.54 12.80 -4.34
N VAL A 272 -26.77 13.83 -3.97
CA VAL A 272 -25.34 13.73 -3.60
C VAL A 272 -25.18 14.18 -2.17
N SER A 273 -24.56 13.34 -1.35
CA SER A 273 -24.34 13.61 0.07
C SER A 273 -22.87 13.49 0.47
N PHE A 274 -22.47 14.27 1.49
CA PHE A 274 -21.15 14.21 2.10
C PHE A 274 -21.24 13.81 3.54
N GLY A 275 -20.36 12.93 3.98
CA GLY A 275 -20.27 12.49 5.35
C GLY A 275 -18.84 12.34 5.84
N PHE A 276 -18.73 11.92 7.08
CA PHE A 276 -17.50 11.42 7.69
C PHE A 276 -17.82 10.08 8.34
N VAL A 277 -16.91 9.13 8.19
CA VAL A 277 -17.01 7.81 8.84
C VAL A 277 -15.74 7.53 9.60
N SER A 278 -15.87 6.99 10.79
CA SER A 278 -14.72 6.49 11.54
C SER A 278 -14.18 5.22 10.91
N ARG A 279 -12.91 4.89 11.20
CA ARG A 279 -12.27 3.69 10.65
C ARG A 279 -13.06 2.40 10.93
N LYS A 280 -13.70 2.30 12.08
CA LYS A 280 -14.51 1.14 12.47
C LYS A 280 -15.82 1.02 11.69
N GLU A 281 -16.36 2.14 11.21
CA GLU A 281 -17.63 2.17 10.47
C GLU A 281 -17.43 1.91 8.97
N ILE A 282 -16.20 2.05 8.47
CA ILE A 282 -15.88 1.87 7.03
C ILE A 282 -16.42 0.54 6.46
N PRO A 283 -16.22 -0.62 7.11
CA PRO A 283 -16.71 -1.89 6.56
C PRO A 283 -18.23 -1.91 6.38
N THR A 284 -18.98 -1.44 7.38
CA THR A 284 -20.45 -1.38 7.34
C THR A 284 -20.94 -0.41 6.27
N VAL A 285 -20.35 0.79 6.21
CA VAL A 285 -20.75 1.81 5.24
C VAL A 285 -20.48 1.30 3.82
N GLN A 286 -19.30 0.76 3.55
CA GLN A 286 -18.97 0.20 2.23
C GLN A 286 -19.85 -0.99 1.85
N SER A 287 -20.26 -1.83 2.82
CA SER A 287 -21.15 -2.97 2.54
C SER A 287 -22.59 -2.56 2.26
N ASP A 288 -23.01 -1.34 2.65
CA ASP A 288 -24.33 -0.79 2.36
C ASP A 288 -24.43 -0.15 0.94
N ALA A 289 -23.32 0.00 0.24
CA ALA A 289 -23.29 0.53 -1.12
C ALA A 289 -23.78 -0.50 -2.15
N SER A 290 -24.36 -0.06 -3.27
CA SER A 290 -24.59 -0.92 -4.43
C SER A 290 -23.34 -1.05 -5.30
N VAL A 291 -22.54 0.04 -5.40
CA VAL A 291 -21.29 0.12 -6.18
C VAL A 291 -20.32 1.04 -5.48
N LEU A 292 -19.09 0.59 -5.29
CA LEU A 292 -18.00 1.43 -4.75
C LEU A 292 -17.22 2.08 -5.89
N ILE A 293 -16.79 3.33 -5.70
CA ILE A 293 -16.10 4.10 -6.75
C ILE A 293 -14.65 4.33 -6.35
N LEU A 294 -13.74 3.95 -7.24
CA LEU A 294 -12.32 4.21 -7.14
C LEU A 294 -11.89 5.11 -8.31
N ALA A 295 -11.37 6.30 -8.01
CA ALA A 295 -10.82 7.18 -9.03
C ALA A 295 -9.35 7.48 -8.73
N LEU A 296 -8.50 7.27 -9.73
CA LEU A 296 -7.08 7.62 -9.71
C LEU A 296 -6.76 8.43 -10.96
N PRO A 297 -5.93 9.46 -10.88
CA PRO A 297 -5.46 10.19 -12.04
C PRO A 297 -4.51 9.34 -12.88
N THR A 298 -4.41 9.68 -14.16
CA THR A 298 -3.50 9.05 -15.13
C THR A 298 -2.06 8.92 -14.59
N GLY A 299 -1.43 7.77 -14.81
CA GLY A 299 -0.04 7.49 -14.45
C GLY A 299 0.19 7.02 -13.01
N ASN A 300 -0.87 6.88 -12.20
CA ASN A 300 -0.75 6.43 -10.80
C ASN A 300 -1.13 4.95 -10.58
N GLY A 301 -1.64 4.27 -11.60
CA GLY A 301 -2.19 2.91 -11.49
C GLY A 301 -1.21 1.76 -11.72
N ASN A 302 -0.05 2.02 -12.32
CA ASN A 302 0.77 0.94 -12.91
C ASN A 302 1.72 0.24 -11.95
N LEU A 303 2.01 0.81 -10.77
CA LEU A 303 3.09 0.30 -9.93
C LEU A 303 2.61 -0.24 -8.57
N CYS A 304 1.37 0.03 -8.16
CA CYS A 304 0.85 -0.48 -6.89
C CYS A 304 -0.66 -0.71 -6.92
N LEU A 305 -1.12 -1.64 -6.11
CA LEU A 305 -2.53 -1.83 -5.85
C LEU A 305 -3.01 -0.76 -4.87
N PRO A 306 -4.06 0.04 -5.22
CA PRO A 306 -4.58 1.06 -4.31
C PRO A 306 -5.10 0.42 -3.02
N SER A 307 -4.73 0.96 -1.86
CA SER A 307 -5.18 0.43 -0.56
C SER A 307 -6.71 0.43 -0.39
N LYS A 308 -7.39 1.38 -1.04
CA LYS A 308 -8.86 1.42 -1.07
C LYS A 308 -9.46 0.22 -1.79
N LEU A 309 -8.82 -0.27 -2.85
CA LEU A 309 -9.33 -1.43 -3.58
C LEU A 309 -9.44 -2.65 -2.68
N THR A 310 -8.44 -2.90 -1.82
CA THR A 310 -8.49 -4.00 -0.86
C THR A 310 -9.72 -3.91 0.05
N SER A 311 -10.00 -2.73 0.63
CA SER A 311 -11.18 -2.57 1.49
C SER A 311 -12.49 -2.70 0.71
N TYR A 312 -12.55 -2.18 -0.51
CA TYR A 312 -13.73 -2.27 -1.37
C TYR A 312 -14.06 -3.72 -1.74
N LEU A 313 -13.07 -4.49 -2.14
CA LEU A 313 -13.26 -5.89 -2.46
C LEU A 313 -13.63 -6.72 -1.22
N LEU A 314 -13.00 -6.44 -0.06
CA LEU A 314 -13.35 -7.06 1.22
C LEU A 314 -14.78 -6.74 1.66
N SER A 315 -15.33 -5.58 1.30
CA SER A 315 -16.72 -5.21 1.58
C SER A 315 -17.73 -5.98 0.73
N GLY A 316 -17.29 -6.77 -0.24
CA GLY A 316 -18.16 -7.61 -1.06
C GLY A 316 -19.06 -6.79 -2.00
N ARG A 317 -18.53 -5.71 -2.56
CA ARG A 317 -19.28 -4.87 -3.51
C ARG A 317 -18.54 -4.74 -4.84
N PRO A 318 -19.28 -4.59 -5.95
CA PRO A 318 -18.67 -4.31 -7.22
C PRO A 318 -18.01 -2.94 -7.23
N VAL A 319 -16.97 -2.77 -8.04
CA VAL A 319 -16.19 -1.54 -8.09
C VAL A 319 -16.25 -0.91 -9.48
N LEU A 320 -16.65 0.36 -9.57
CA LEU A 320 -16.41 1.22 -10.73
C LEU A 320 -15.06 1.92 -10.53
N ALA A 321 -14.07 1.60 -11.36
CA ALA A 321 -12.74 2.17 -11.20
C ALA A 321 -12.31 2.99 -12.43
N SER A 322 -11.99 4.27 -12.20
CA SER A 322 -11.30 5.13 -13.18
C SER A 322 -9.81 5.00 -12.98
N VAL A 323 -9.13 4.20 -13.80
CA VAL A 323 -7.73 3.79 -13.63
C VAL A 323 -7.03 3.54 -14.97
N ASP A 324 -5.70 3.61 -14.97
CA ASP A 324 -4.89 3.27 -16.13
C ASP A 324 -5.23 1.86 -16.66
N GLN A 325 -5.31 1.74 -17.99
CA GLN A 325 -5.82 0.54 -18.65
C GLN A 325 -4.84 -0.64 -18.66
N ASP A 326 -3.60 -0.43 -18.26
CA ASP A 326 -2.55 -1.43 -18.06
C ASP A 326 -2.27 -1.73 -16.57
N SER A 327 -3.14 -1.27 -15.67
CA SER A 327 -2.99 -1.43 -14.22
C SER A 327 -3.41 -2.80 -13.69
N SER A 328 -2.80 -3.20 -12.55
CA SER A 328 -3.25 -4.38 -11.79
C SER A 328 -4.70 -4.27 -11.33
N THR A 329 -5.18 -3.06 -11.04
CA THR A 329 -6.57 -2.81 -10.69
C THR A 329 -7.52 -3.26 -11.80
N LYS A 330 -7.25 -2.90 -13.06
CA LYS A 330 -8.06 -3.36 -14.19
C LYS A 330 -8.03 -4.87 -14.33
N ARG A 331 -6.84 -5.46 -14.30
CA ARG A 331 -6.70 -6.92 -14.42
C ARG A 331 -7.51 -7.67 -13.37
N ILE A 332 -7.50 -7.20 -12.12
CA ILE A 332 -8.29 -7.81 -11.04
C ILE A 332 -9.78 -7.59 -11.29
N LEU A 333 -10.22 -6.34 -11.47
CA LEU A 333 -11.65 -6.05 -11.54
C LEU A 333 -12.35 -6.70 -12.72
N GLU A 334 -11.74 -6.70 -13.90
CA GLU A 334 -12.34 -7.26 -15.10
C GLU A 334 -12.07 -8.79 -15.21
N GLY A 335 -10.85 -9.24 -14.87
CA GLY A 335 -10.49 -10.65 -14.92
C GLY A 335 -11.28 -11.51 -13.95
N GLU A 336 -11.50 -11.03 -12.74
CA GLU A 336 -12.25 -11.72 -11.68
C GLU A 336 -13.74 -11.34 -11.67
N ARG A 337 -14.19 -10.50 -12.61
CA ARG A 337 -15.58 -9.99 -12.68
C ARG A 337 -16.04 -9.33 -11.38
N CYS A 338 -15.14 -8.54 -10.79
CA CYS A 338 -15.37 -7.79 -9.55
C CYS A 338 -15.88 -6.36 -9.79
N GLY A 339 -15.86 -5.90 -11.04
CA GLY A 339 -16.21 -4.52 -11.36
C GLY A 339 -15.98 -4.17 -12.82
N LYS A 340 -16.01 -2.88 -13.08
CA LYS A 340 -15.79 -2.26 -14.40
C LYS A 340 -14.72 -1.19 -14.28
N THR A 341 -13.82 -1.13 -15.26
CA THR A 341 -12.84 -0.06 -15.33
C THR A 341 -13.13 0.89 -16.49
N VAL A 342 -12.78 2.16 -16.30
CA VAL A 342 -12.88 3.21 -17.30
C VAL A 342 -11.56 3.99 -17.36
N VAL A 343 -11.31 4.66 -18.46
CA VAL A 343 -10.11 5.48 -18.66
C VAL A 343 -10.09 6.63 -17.63
N PRO A 344 -8.96 6.90 -16.97
CA PRO A 344 -8.85 7.98 -15.99
C PRO A 344 -8.97 9.36 -16.66
N ASP A 345 -9.37 10.35 -15.86
CA ASP A 345 -9.54 11.75 -16.27
C ASP A 345 -10.53 11.97 -17.42
N ASP A 346 -11.36 10.97 -17.74
CA ASP A 346 -12.37 10.99 -18.79
C ASP A 346 -13.79 10.99 -18.19
N LYS A 347 -14.48 12.13 -18.31
CA LYS A 347 -15.83 12.29 -17.78
C LYS A 347 -16.84 11.39 -18.48
N GLU A 348 -16.77 11.29 -19.83
CA GLU A 348 -17.72 10.49 -20.62
C GLU A 348 -17.56 9.00 -20.30
N ALA A 349 -16.33 8.53 -20.15
CA ALA A 349 -16.05 7.16 -19.70
C ALA A 349 -16.65 6.88 -18.32
N LEU A 350 -16.56 7.82 -17.37
CA LEU A 350 -17.21 7.68 -16.05
C LEU A 350 -18.74 7.69 -16.15
N VAL A 351 -19.34 8.56 -16.97
CA VAL A 351 -20.80 8.57 -17.24
C VAL A 351 -21.25 7.20 -17.72
N ASN A 352 -20.54 6.62 -18.69
CA ASN A 352 -20.84 5.30 -19.23
C ASN A 352 -20.64 4.20 -18.15
N GLY A 353 -19.65 4.36 -17.26
CA GLY A 353 -19.44 3.47 -16.12
C GLY A 353 -20.62 3.50 -15.13
N PHE A 354 -21.12 4.66 -14.78
CA PHE A 354 -22.32 4.80 -13.95
C PHE A 354 -23.55 4.14 -14.57
N LYS A 355 -23.81 4.41 -15.87
CA LYS A 355 -24.93 3.82 -16.62
C LYS A 355 -24.82 2.31 -16.69
N TYR A 356 -23.63 1.75 -16.94
CA TYR A 356 -23.39 0.32 -16.95
C TYR A 356 -23.90 -0.37 -15.67
N PHE A 357 -23.54 0.16 -14.49
CA PHE A 357 -24.00 -0.41 -13.24
C PHE A 357 -25.49 -0.18 -12.97
N ALA A 358 -26.06 0.88 -13.49
CA ALA A 358 -27.50 1.14 -13.39
C ALA A 358 -28.35 0.19 -14.22
N GLU A 359 -27.81 -0.30 -15.33
CA GLU A 359 -28.47 -1.27 -16.23
C GLU A 359 -28.41 -2.70 -15.69
N LEU A 360 -27.49 -3.02 -14.79
CA LEU A 360 -27.41 -4.33 -14.16
C LEU A 360 -28.56 -4.53 -13.17
N THR A 361 -29.04 -5.78 -13.08
CA THR A 361 -29.97 -6.18 -12.00
C THR A 361 -29.29 -6.19 -10.64
N SER A 362 -30.07 -6.28 -9.56
CA SER A 362 -29.51 -6.43 -8.21
C SER A 362 -28.66 -7.67 -8.07
N GLU A 363 -29.17 -8.80 -8.61
CA GLU A 363 -28.48 -10.09 -8.57
C GLU A 363 -27.14 -10.06 -9.32
N GLU A 364 -27.07 -9.36 -10.47
CA GLU A 364 -25.81 -9.21 -11.21
C GLU A 364 -24.78 -8.40 -10.41
N ARG A 365 -25.19 -7.30 -9.76
CA ARG A 365 -24.31 -6.52 -8.89
C ARG A 365 -23.86 -7.32 -7.65
N GLU A 366 -24.78 -8.07 -7.04
CA GLU A 366 -24.48 -8.94 -5.90
C GLU A 366 -23.46 -10.02 -6.30
N LYS A 367 -23.65 -10.65 -7.46
CA LYS A 367 -22.70 -11.65 -7.96
C LYS A 367 -21.29 -11.06 -8.18
N MET A 368 -21.19 -9.85 -8.71
CA MET A 368 -19.91 -9.15 -8.82
C MET A 368 -19.33 -8.86 -7.43
N GLY A 369 -20.16 -8.53 -6.46
CA GLY A 369 -19.75 -8.33 -5.06
C GLY A 369 -19.23 -9.61 -4.39
N GLU A 370 -19.89 -10.75 -4.61
CA GLU A 370 -19.41 -12.06 -4.16
C GLU A 370 -18.03 -12.37 -4.73
N ASN A 371 -17.84 -12.17 -6.03
CA ASN A 371 -16.54 -12.35 -6.68
C ASN A 371 -15.46 -11.43 -6.06
N SER A 372 -15.82 -10.16 -5.77
CA SER A 372 -14.93 -9.21 -5.09
C SER A 372 -14.47 -9.76 -3.75
N ARG A 373 -15.40 -10.24 -2.94
CA ARG A 373 -15.09 -10.79 -1.61
C ARG A 373 -14.27 -12.06 -1.67
N GLU A 374 -14.65 -12.99 -2.56
CA GLU A 374 -13.91 -14.24 -2.75
C GLU A 374 -12.45 -13.96 -3.14
N TYR A 375 -12.23 -13.09 -4.13
CA TYR A 375 -10.89 -12.69 -4.53
C TYR A 375 -10.11 -12.06 -3.37
N ALA A 376 -10.74 -11.13 -2.63
CA ALA A 376 -10.08 -10.44 -1.53
C ALA A 376 -9.69 -11.40 -0.39
N LEU A 377 -10.58 -12.30 0.01
CA LEU A 377 -10.30 -13.29 1.05
C LEU A 377 -9.17 -14.25 0.64
N LYS A 378 -9.11 -14.61 -0.64
CA LYS A 378 -8.09 -15.52 -1.17
C LYS A 378 -6.71 -14.85 -1.35
N HIS A 379 -6.66 -13.55 -1.64
CA HIS A 379 -5.43 -12.90 -2.11
C HIS A 379 -4.99 -11.67 -1.33
N LEU A 380 -5.91 -10.94 -0.68
CA LEU A 380 -5.63 -9.59 -0.17
C LEU A 380 -5.66 -9.47 1.35
N THR A 381 -6.11 -10.49 2.08
CA THR A 381 -6.16 -10.43 3.54
C THR A 381 -4.78 -10.32 4.17
N ARG A 382 -4.74 -9.76 5.38
CA ARG A 382 -3.53 -9.70 6.20
C ARG A 382 -2.91 -11.09 6.37
N ASP A 383 -3.71 -12.06 6.78
CA ASP A 383 -3.21 -13.41 7.07
C ASP A 383 -2.60 -14.07 5.83
N VAL A 384 -3.26 -14.01 4.67
CA VAL A 384 -2.74 -14.58 3.42
C VAL A 384 -1.40 -13.96 3.03
N ASN A 385 -1.28 -12.63 3.09
CA ASN A 385 -0.07 -11.95 2.66
C ASN A 385 1.05 -12.05 3.69
N LEU A 386 0.73 -11.97 4.98
CA LEU A 386 1.68 -12.16 6.07
C LEU A 386 2.27 -13.59 6.03
N GLN A 387 1.44 -14.62 5.82
CA GLN A 387 1.88 -16.01 5.72
C GLN A 387 2.81 -16.26 4.53
N LYS A 388 2.63 -15.57 3.39
CA LYS A 388 3.58 -15.64 2.26
C LYS A 388 4.99 -15.18 2.68
N VAL A 389 5.10 -14.11 3.47
CA VAL A 389 6.40 -13.60 3.95
C VAL A 389 6.98 -14.55 4.98
N VAL A 390 6.18 -14.95 6.00
CA VAL A 390 6.59 -15.84 7.07
C VAL A 390 7.07 -17.19 6.53
N SER A 391 6.30 -17.83 5.64
CA SER A 391 6.68 -19.11 5.04
C SER A 391 7.96 -19.01 4.21
N THR A 392 8.14 -17.90 3.49
CA THR A 392 9.38 -17.62 2.76
C THR A 392 10.58 -17.55 3.70
N ILE A 393 10.49 -16.79 4.81
CA ILE A 393 11.56 -16.68 5.79
C ILE A 393 11.83 -18.04 6.45
N LYS A 394 10.79 -18.78 6.83
CA LYS A 394 10.93 -20.15 7.36
C LYS A 394 11.68 -21.06 6.40
N SER A 395 11.34 -21.02 5.11
CA SER A 395 12.01 -21.85 4.09
C SER A 395 13.49 -21.51 3.90
N ILE A 396 13.88 -20.25 4.13
CA ILE A 396 15.29 -19.82 4.11
C ILE A 396 16.04 -20.42 5.30
N LEU A 397 15.45 -20.31 6.47
CA LEU A 397 16.05 -20.75 7.72
C LEU A 397 16.12 -22.29 7.89
N THR A 398 15.30 -23.05 7.15
CA THR A 398 15.28 -24.52 7.22
C THR A 398 16.15 -25.19 6.17
N LYS A 399 16.68 -24.45 5.17
CA LYS A 399 17.56 -25.00 4.11
C LYS A 399 19.02 -25.08 4.50
N GLU A 400 19.37 -24.67 5.70
CA GLU A 400 20.67 -24.85 6.32
C GLU A 400 20.61 -26.01 7.34
#